data_a1646ef4079ec0456a31b87d7aafd5d8
#
_entry.id   a1646ef4079ec0456a31b87d7aafd5d8
#
_cell.length_a   1.000
_cell.length_b   1.000
_cell.length_c   1.000
_cell.angle_alpha   90.00
_cell.angle_beta   90.00
_cell.angle_gamma   90.00
#
_symmetry.space_group_name_H-M   'P 1'
#
loop_
_entity.id
_entity.type
_entity.pdbx_description
1 polymer ?
#
loop_
_entity_poly.entity_id
_entity_poly.type
_entity_poly.pdbx_seq_one_letter_code
_entity_poly.pdbx_strand_id
1 'polypeptide(L)'
;MADIIVAIDGFSGTGKSSTAKKVARALGYTYIDSGAMYRCVAHYFIKHQIDFEKEKEVAAALDKILISFQFNKMLNTSEILLNKKIMDYQIRLPEVDEIVSQIAAKPLIRKAMVDRQKKLGLEKKMVMDGRDIGTIVFPDAALKIFMTADLHIRSKRRQKELEEQGIQVNIEEIKKNLAKRDDLDANRLESPLIKANDAITLDSSYLTLEDQVKKIVDIAKKIIHEG
;
A
#
# COMPACT_ATOMS: atom_id res chain seq x y z
N MET A 1 18.46 -3.55 -20.95
CA MET A 1 17.23 -3.81 -20.15
C MET A 1 17.04 -2.66 -19.18
N ALA A 2 15.94 -1.95 -19.31
CA ALA A 2 15.69 -0.79 -18.48
C ALA A 2 15.23 -1.19 -17.06
N ASP A 3 15.76 -0.53 -16.06
CA ASP A 3 15.27 -0.64 -14.68
C ASP A 3 14.02 0.22 -14.52
N ILE A 4 12.90 -0.39 -14.17
CA ILE A 4 11.62 0.31 -14.08
C ILE A 4 11.05 0.35 -12.65
N ILE A 5 10.12 1.28 -12.44
CA ILE A 5 9.21 1.28 -11.30
C ILE A 5 7.86 0.74 -11.78
N VAL A 6 7.27 -0.17 -11.00
CA VAL A 6 5.91 -0.65 -11.19
C VAL A 6 5.04 -0.08 -10.06
N ALA A 7 4.12 0.80 -10.41
CA ALA A 7 3.16 1.39 -9.49
C ALA A 7 1.84 0.61 -9.49
N ILE A 8 1.36 0.17 -8.34
CA ILE A 8 0.10 -0.58 -8.23
C ILE A 8 -0.83 0.14 -7.26
N ASP A 9 -1.81 0.85 -7.79
CA ASP A 9 -2.82 1.56 -7.01
C ASP A 9 -4.17 0.83 -7.03
N GLY A 10 -5.09 1.22 -6.17
CA GLY A 10 -6.46 0.72 -6.18
C GLY A 10 -7.07 0.59 -4.78
N PHE A 11 -8.31 0.13 -4.74
CA PHE A 11 -9.15 0.08 -3.55
C PHE A 11 -8.65 -0.91 -2.48
N SER A 12 -9.15 -0.77 -1.26
CA SER A 12 -8.84 -1.67 -0.15
C SER A 12 -9.37 -3.09 -0.43
N GLY A 13 -8.61 -4.14 -0.08
CA GLY A 13 -9.05 -5.53 -0.24
C GLY A 13 -9.05 -6.08 -1.68
N THR A 14 -8.48 -5.36 -2.66
CA THR A 14 -8.36 -5.85 -4.05
C THR A 14 -7.25 -6.88 -4.26
N GLY A 15 -6.41 -7.13 -3.23
CA GLY A 15 -5.27 -8.05 -3.33
C GLY A 15 -3.98 -7.40 -3.82
N LYS A 16 -3.89 -6.05 -3.87
CA LYS A 16 -2.71 -5.32 -4.35
C LYS A 16 -1.40 -5.79 -3.73
N SER A 17 -1.34 -5.81 -2.41
CA SER A 17 -0.09 -6.11 -1.69
C SER A 17 0.38 -7.54 -1.96
N SER A 18 -0.53 -8.52 -1.99
CA SER A 18 -0.21 -9.91 -2.34
C SER A 18 0.29 -10.03 -3.77
N THR A 19 -0.37 -9.33 -4.70
CA THR A 19 0.01 -9.30 -6.13
C THR A 19 1.34 -8.59 -6.31
N ALA A 20 1.52 -7.38 -5.75
CA ALA A 20 2.74 -6.59 -5.83
C ALA A 20 3.97 -7.34 -5.29
N LYS A 21 3.82 -8.02 -4.15
CA LYS A 21 4.88 -8.86 -3.56
C LYS A 21 5.33 -9.99 -4.50
N LYS A 22 4.38 -10.71 -5.12
CA LYS A 22 4.69 -11.79 -6.07
C LYS A 22 5.25 -11.25 -7.40
N VAL A 23 4.75 -10.11 -7.88
CA VAL A 23 5.30 -9.42 -9.07
C VAL A 23 6.74 -9.01 -8.83
N ALA A 24 7.04 -8.36 -7.70
CA ALA A 24 8.40 -7.97 -7.35
C ALA A 24 9.34 -9.19 -7.32
N ARG A 25 8.91 -10.27 -6.68
CA ARG A 25 9.67 -11.54 -6.65
C ARG A 25 9.94 -12.09 -8.05
N ALA A 26 8.93 -12.10 -8.94
CA ALA A 26 9.06 -12.64 -10.29
C ALA A 26 9.96 -11.80 -11.20
N LEU A 27 10.07 -10.48 -10.91
CA LEU A 27 10.95 -9.55 -11.63
C LEU A 27 12.35 -9.42 -11.00
N GLY A 28 12.59 -9.96 -9.79
CA GLY A 28 13.80 -9.70 -9.03
C GLY A 28 13.89 -8.26 -8.51
N TYR A 29 12.76 -7.64 -8.23
CA TYR A 29 12.61 -6.25 -7.78
C TYR A 29 12.33 -6.16 -6.28
N THR A 30 12.63 -5.00 -5.69
CA THR A 30 12.27 -4.70 -4.31
C THR A 30 10.77 -4.42 -4.20
N TYR A 31 10.11 -5.02 -3.23
CA TYR A 31 8.72 -4.75 -2.89
C TYR A 31 8.60 -3.71 -1.79
N ILE A 32 7.75 -2.69 -1.97
CA ILE A 32 7.45 -1.65 -0.98
C ILE A 32 5.95 -1.54 -0.77
N ASP A 33 5.50 -1.80 0.46
CA ASP A 33 4.12 -1.57 0.92
C ASP A 33 4.01 -0.14 1.45
N SER A 34 3.49 0.79 0.63
CA SER A 34 3.32 2.17 1.08
C SER A 34 2.26 2.31 2.17
N GLY A 35 1.24 1.46 2.15
CA GLY A 35 0.21 1.40 3.20
C GLY A 35 0.79 1.03 4.56
N ALA A 36 1.79 0.13 4.59
CA ALA A 36 2.50 -0.22 5.82
C ALA A 36 3.27 0.98 6.40
N MET A 37 3.75 1.92 5.58
CA MET A 37 4.40 3.15 6.08
C MET A 37 3.41 4.01 6.87
N TYR A 38 2.19 4.23 6.34
CA TYR A 38 1.14 4.96 7.07
C TYR A 38 0.68 4.21 8.33
N ARG A 39 0.63 2.88 8.29
CA ARG A 39 0.33 2.04 9.45
C ARG A 39 1.41 2.14 10.53
N CYS A 40 2.68 2.27 10.18
CA CYS A 40 3.76 2.55 11.12
C CYS A 40 3.56 3.89 11.81
N VAL A 41 3.15 4.93 11.07
CA VAL A 41 2.83 6.24 11.67
C VAL A 41 1.64 6.11 12.62
N ALA A 42 0.56 5.43 12.20
CA ALA A 42 -0.63 5.21 13.02
C ALA A 42 -0.29 4.45 14.31
N HIS A 43 0.46 3.34 14.21
CA HIS A 43 0.94 2.59 15.37
C HIS A 43 1.79 3.44 16.31
N TYR A 44 2.69 4.26 15.77
CA TYR A 44 3.50 5.17 16.59
C TYR A 44 2.64 6.18 17.33
N PHE A 45 1.62 6.75 16.66
CA PHE A 45 0.73 7.74 17.26
C PHE A 45 -0.11 7.13 18.37
N ILE A 46 -0.69 5.94 18.18
CA ILE A 46 -1.41 5.21 19.22
C ILE A 46 -0.49 4.99 20.42
N LYS A 47 0.68 4.41 20.18
CA LYS A 47 1.62 4.03 21.24
C LYS A 47 2.12 5.22 22.06
N HIS A 48 2.28 6.38 21.44
CA HIS A 48 2.79 7.59 22.09
C HIS A 48 1.70 8.63 22.40
N GLN A 49 0.42 8.25 22.23
CA GLN A 49 -0.75 9.10 22.50
C GLN A 49 -0.68 10.46 21.78
N ILE A 50 -0.20 10.45 20.52
CA ILE A 50 -0.09 11.65 19.69
C ILE A 50 -1.47 12.04 19.16
N ASP A 51 -1.88 13.25 19.43
CA ASP A 51 -3.09 13.83 18.86
C ASP A 51 -2.81 14.31 17.42
N PHE A 52 -3.32 13.54 16.43
CA PHE A 52 -3.08 13.85 15.03
C PHE A 52 -3.89 15.05 14.49
N GLU A 53 -4.75 15.66 15.31
CA GLU A 53 -5.37 16.94 14.99
C GLU A 53 -4.45 18.13 15.33
N LYS A 54 -3.40 17.91 16.13
CA LYS A 54 -2.45 18.94 16.53
C LYS A 54 -1.18 18.90 15.66
N GLU A 55 -1.09 19.80 14.72
CA GLU A 55 0.05 19.82 13.76
C GLU A 55 1.42 19.86 14.44
N LYS A 56 1.58 20.58 15.56
CA LYS A 56 2.86 20.64 16.29
C LYS A 56 3.26 19.29 16.88
N GLU A 57 2.30 18.53 17.43
CA GLU A 57 2.57 17.18 17.93
C GLU A 57 2.90 16.23 16.79
N VAL A 58 2.17 16.33 15.67
CA VAL A 58 2.43 15.57 14.45
C VAL A 58 3.83 15.82 13.91
N ALA A 59 4.24 17.08 13.75
CA ALA A 59 5.56 17.45 13.27
C ALA A 59 6.68 16.85 14.15
N ALA A 60 6.59 17.07 15.46
CA ALA A 60 7.56 16.55 16.43
C ALA A 60 7.61 14.99 16.46
N ALA A 61 6.49 14.33 16.19
CA ALA A 61 6.44 12.89 16.09
C ALA A 61 7.07 12.38 14.78
N LEU A 62 6.81 13.04 13.64
CA LEU A 62 7.37 12.67 12.34
C LEU A 62 8.90 12.75 12.31
N ASP A 63 9.51 13.68 13.05
CA ASP A 63 10.96 13.79 13.20
C ASP A 63 11.58 12.59 13.95
N LYS A 64 10.79 11.95 14.82
CA LYS A 64 11.22 10.77 15.60
C LYS A 64 10.90 9.44 14.91
N ILE A 65 10.13 9.46 13.83
CA ILE A 65 9.73 8.27 13.08
C ILE A 65 10.76 8.00 11.98
N LEU A 66 11.49 6.89 12.10
CA LEU A 66 12.35 6.37 11.04
C LEU A 66 11.70 5.10 10.47
N ILE A 67 11.28 5.16 9.21
CA ILE A 67 10.76 4.01 8.47
C ILE A 67 11.81 3.58 7.46
N SER A 68 12.12 2.28 7.44
CA SER A 68 13.03 1.66 6.48
C SER A 68 12.51 0.29 6.07
N PHE A 69 13.09 -0.26 5.01
CA PHE A 69 12.79 -1.60 4.52
C PHE A 69 14.07 -2.43 4.53
N GLN A 70 13.93 -3.69 4.92
CA GLN A 70 15.02 -4.65 4.94
C GLN A 70 14.60 -5.89 4.16
N PHE A 71 15.47 -6.40 3.29
CA PHE A 71 15.20 -7.62 2.57
C PHE A 71 15.49 -8.84 3.45
N ASN A 72 14.48 -9.63 3.73
CA ASN A 72 14.62 -10.91 4.43
C ASN A 72 14.86 -12.03 3.40
N LYS A 73 16.09 -12.52 3.35
CA LYS A 73 16.49 -13.58 2.41
C LYS A 73 15.76 -14.91 2.63
N MET A 74 15.44 -15.25 3.89
CA MET A 74 14.76 -16.51 4.21
C MET A 74 13.29 -16.50 3.73
N LEU A 75 12.59 -15.38 3.95
CA LEU A 75 11.20 -15.20 3.54
C LEU A 75 11.08 -14.71 2.10
N ASN A 76 12.21 -14.32 1.48
CA ASN A 76 12.28 -13.72 0.15
C ASN A 76 11.26 -12.58 -0.03
N THR A 77 11.29 -11.63 0.91
CA THR A 77 10.39 -10.48 0.96
C THR A 77 11.03 -9.30 1.68
N SER A 78 10.52 -8.10 1.41
CA SER A 78 10.88 -6.90 2.18
C SER A 78 10.06 -6.84 3.47
N GLU A 79 10.73 -6.60 4.59
CA GLU A 79 10.14 -6.32 5.89
C GLU A 79 10.23 -4.83 6.17
N ILE A 80 9.19 -4.25 6.77
CA ILE A 80 9.18 -2.85 7.18
C ILE A 80 9.69 -2.72 8.61
N LEU A 81 10.52 -1.71 8.85
CA LEU A 81 11.04 -1.38 10.16
C LEU A 81 10.59 0.02 10.59
N LEU A 82 10.15 0.12 11.83
CA LEU A 82 9.91 1.39 12.52
C LEU A 82 10.95 1.57 13.62
N ASN A 83 11.77 2.61 13.54
CA ASN A 83 12.84 2.88 14.49
C ASN A 83 13.72 1.64 14.74
N LYS A 84 14.15 0.99 13.65
CA LYS A 84 14.99 -0.21 13.60
C LYS A 84 14.33 -1.50 14.15
N LYS A 85 13.04 -1.48 14.47
CA LYS A 85 12.28 -2.68 14.88
C LYS A 85 11.41 -3.16 13.74
N ILE A 86 11.46 -4.45 13.43
CA ILE A 86 10.60 -5.09 12.44
C ILE A 86 9.14 -4.95 12.90
N MET A 87 8.29 -4.51 11.97
CA MET A 87 6.87 -4.30 12.18
C MET A 87 6.09 -5.26 11.27
N ASP A 88 5.28 -6.11 11.85
CA ASP A 88 4.44 -7.04 11.09
C ASP A 88 3.00 -6.98 11.62
N TYR A 89 2.60 -7.87 12.54
CA TYR A 89 1.24 -7.91 13.06
C TYR A 89 0.84 -6.63 13.81
N GLN A 90 1.78 -5.94 14.47
CA GLN A 90 1.53 -4.74 15.28
C GLN A 90 0.89 -3.60 14.45
N ILE A 91 1.28 -3.48 13.18
CA ILE A 91 0.73 -2.45 12.29
C ILE A 91 -0.54 -2.91 11.56
N ARG A 92 -1.02 -4.12 11.85
CA ARG A 92 -2.24 -4.70 11.29
C ARG A 92 -3.34 -4.92 12.34
N LEU A 93 -3.09 -4.49 13.57
CA LEU A 93 -4.07 -4.54 14.65
C LEU A 93 -5.31 -3.70 14.31
N PRO A 94 -6.50 -4.08 14.81
CA PRO A 94 -7.76 -3.37 14.55
C PRO A 94 -7.69 -1.87 14.86
N GLU A 95 -7.06 -1.48 15.95
CA GLU A 95 -6.87 -0.07 16.36
C GLU A 95 -6.07 0.75 15.33
N VAL A 96 -5.10 0.13 14.65
CA VAL A 96 -4.35 0.76 13.56
C VAL A 96 -5.22 0.89 12.31
N ASP A 97 -5.99 -0.17 11.98
CA ASP A 97 -6.92 -0.17 10.85
C ASP A 97 -7.98 0.91 10.96
N GLU A 98 -8.43 1.21 12.18
CA GLU A 98 -9.48 2.19 12.46
C GLU A 98 -9.06 3.62 12.11
N ILE A 99 -7.81 3.99 12.43
CA ILE A 99 -7.34 5.38 12.29
C ILE A 99 -6.44 5.63 11.08
N VAL A 100 -5.89 4.58 10.45
CA VAL A 100 -4.88 4.74 9.39
C VAL A 100 -5.35 5.59 8.21
N SER A 101 -6.62 5.50 7.82
CA SER A 101 -7.16 6.30 6.71
C SER A 101 -7.29 7.78 7.09
N GLN A 102 -7.65 8.08 8.33
CA GLN A 102 -7.71 9.45 8.86
C GLN A 102 -6.30 10.07 8.92
N ILE A 103 -5.33 9.32 9.44
CA ILE A 103 -3.92 9.72 9.49
C ILE A 103 -3.37 9.93 8.08
N ALA A 104 -3.66 9.02 7.14
CA ALA A 104 -3.22 9.15 5.76
C ALA A 104 -3.86 10.32 5.00
N ALA A 105 -4.96 10.89 5.48
CA ALA A 105 -5.58 12.08 4.91
C ALA A 105 -4.95 13.40 5.40
N LYS A 106 -4.14 13.39 6.48
CA LYS A 106 -3.51 14.61 7.04
C LYS A 106 -2.39 15.11 6.12
N PRO A 107 -2.43 16.37 5.62
CA PRO A 107 -1.49 16.90 4.64
C PRO A 107 -0.02 16.78 5.07
N LEU A 108 0.28 17.12 6.33
CA LEU A 108 1.65 17.08 6.86
C LEU A 108 2.24 15.66 6.87
N ILE A 109 1.43 14.67 7.29
CA ILE A 109 1.84 13.27 7.30
C ILE A 109 2.02 12.76 5.88
N ARG A 110 1.09 13.12 4.99
CA ARG A 110 1.13 12.72 3.60
C ARG A 110 2.36 13.23 2.89
N LYS A 111 2.66 14.53 3.03
CA LYS A 111 3.88 15.13 2.49
C LYS A 111 5.13 14.37 2.93
N ALA A 112 5.26 14.14 4.24
CA ALA A 112 6.41 13.42 4.80
C ALA A 112 6.53 11.98 4.26
N MET A 113 5.41 11.25 4.07
CA MET A 113 5.44 9.90 3.52
C MET A 113 5.75 9.89 2.02
N VAL A 114 5.15 10.77 1.23
CA VAL A 114 5.42 10.90 -0.22
C VAL A 114 6.91 11.24 -0.45
N ASP A 115 7.48 12.16 0.31
CA ASP A 115 8.91 12.50 0.20
C ASP A 115 9.82 11.30 0.50
N ARG A 116 9.46 10.49 1.50
CA ARG A 116 10.19 9.24 1.82
C ARG A 116 10.02 8.19 0.72
N GLN A 117 8.82 8.01 0.18
CA GLN A 117 8.53 7.08 -0.90
C GLN A 117 9.30 7.45 -2.18
N LYS A 118 9.35 8.73 -2.55
CA LYS A 118 10.13 9.21 -3.70
C LYS A 118 11.62 8.89 -3.56
N LYS A 119 12.18 9.05 -2.36
CA LYS A 119 13.58 8.69 -2.10
C LYS A 119 13.85 7.20 -2.28
N LEU A 120 12.91 6.32 -1.91
CA LEU A 120 13.04 4.88 -2.12
C LEU A 120 13.08 4.50 -3.61
N GLY A 121 12.45 5.29 -4.48
CA GLY A 121 12.39 5.03 -5.92
C GLY A 121 13.62 5.45 -6.73
N LEU A 122 14.63 6.08 -6.12
CA LEU A 122 15.80 6.58 -6.85
C LEU A 122 16.58 5.49 -7.57
N GLU A 123 16.66 4.29 -7.01
CA GLU A 123 17.36 3.14 -7.59
C GLU A 123 16.50 2.36 -8.60
N LYS A 124 15.24 2.74 -8.82
CA LYS A 124 14.30 1.98 -9.64
C LYS A 124 14.19 0.51 -9.16
N LYS A 125 14.00 -0.47 -10.05
CA LYS A 125 13.89 -1.91 -9.72
C LYS A 125 12.95 -2.18 -8.55
N MET A 126 11.78 -1.54 -8.54
CA MET A 126 10.83 -1.70 -7.45
C MET A 126 9.40 -1.88 -7.92
N VAL A 127 8.63 -2.54 -7.09
CA VAL A 127 7.16 -2.59 -7.15
C VAL A 127 6.64 -1.95 -5.89
N MET A 128 5.89 -0.87 -6.02
CA MET A 128 5.26 -0.21 -4.87
C MET A 128 3.74 -0.25 -5.02
N ASP A 129 3.04 -0.67 -3.97
CA ASP A 129 1.59 -0.60 -3.94
C ASP A 129 1.06 0.46 -2.99
N GLY A 130 -0.08 1.05 -3.35
CA GLY A 130 -0.69 2.13 -2.56
C GLY A 130 -2.03 2.62 -3.07
N ARG A 131 -2.21 3.95 -3.04
CA ARG A 131 -3.42 4.65 -3.48
C ARG A 131 -3.17 5.75 -4.51
N ASP A 132 -1.95 6.26 -4.53
CA ASP A 132 -1.53 7.43 -5.30
C ASP A 132 -0.09 7.28 -5.81
N ILE A 133 0.37 6.04 -5.94
CA ILE A 133 1.74 5.76 -6.36
C ILE A 133 1.96 6.23 -7.79
N GLY A 134 1.06 5.86 -8.71
CA GLY A 134 1.15 6.23 -10.13
C GLY A 134 0.68 7.65 -10.46
N THR A 135 0.08 8.37 -9.50
CA THR A 135 -0.38 9.75 -9.72
C THR A 135 0.49 10.80 -9.07
N ILE A 136 1.01 10.52 -7.86
CA ILE A 136 1.72 11.51 -7.02
C ILE A 136 3.15 11.08 -6.69
N VAL A 137 3.34 9.83 -6.31
CA VAL A 137 4.67 9.38 -5.87
C VAL A 137 5.59 9.21 -7.07
N PHE A 138 5.15 8.43 -8.06
CA PHE A 138 5.88 8.14 -9.30
C PHE A 138 4.99 8.39 -10.53
N PRO A 139 4.67 9.65 -10.84
CA PRO A 139 3.85 9.99 -12.01
C PRO A 139 4.47 9.54 -13.33
N ASP A 140 5.79 9.34 -13.36
CA ASP A 140 6.55 8.87 -14.52
C ASP A 140 6.91 7.37 -14.43
N ALA A 141 6.23 6.59 -13.56
CA ALA A 141 6.45 5.15 -13.49
C ALA A 141 6.17 4.49 -14.84
N ALA A 142 7.10 3.66 -15.30
CA ALA A 142 7.01 3.01 -16.61
C ALA A 142 5.82 2.02 -16.72
N LEU A 143 5.37 1.46 -15.60
CA LEU A 143 4.15 0.64 -15.55
C LEU A 143 3.28 1.08 -14.38
N LYS A 144 2.04 1.44 -14.69
CA LYS A 144 1.01 1.79 -13.70
C LYS A 144 -0.16 0.84 -13.82
N ILE A 145 -0.53 0.22 -12.72
CA ILE A 145 -1.68 -0.68 -12.60
C ILE A 145 -2.67 -0.07 -11.62
N PHE A 146 -3.93 -0.05 -12.00
CA PHE A 146 -5.03 0.32 -11.10
C PHE A 146 -5.90 -0.91 -10.84
N MET A 147 -5.80 -1.46 -9.63
CA MET A 147 -6.52 -2.67 -9.25
C MET A 147 -7.90 -2.36 -8.70
N THR A 148 -8.90 -3.01 -9.28
CA THR A 148 -10.29 -3.00 -8.82
C THR A 148 -10.75 -4.39 -8.42
N ALA A 149 -11.83 -4.48 -7.65
CA ALA A 149 -12.61 -5.68 -7.46
C ALA A 149 -13.99 -5.32 -6.90
N ASP A 150 -14.98 -6.15 -7.16
CA ASP A 150 -16.31 -6.04 -6.57
C ASP A 150 -16.25 -5.96 -5.04
N LEU A 151 -17.06 -5.07 -4.43
CA LEU A 151 -17.02 -4.82 -2.99
C LEU A 151 -17.37 -6.09 -2.18
N HIS A 152 -18.32 -6.90 -2.64
CA HIS A 152 -18.68 -8.13 -1.97
C HIS A 152 -17.54 -9.16 -2.00
N ILE A 153 -16.83 -9.27 -3.14
CA ILE A 153 -15.64 -10.13 -3.28
C ILE A 153 -14.53 -9.66 -2.33
N ARG A 154 -14.27 -8.36 -2.26
CA ARG A 154 -13.28 -7.78 -1.33
C ARG A 154 -13.65 -8.04 0.12
N SER A 155 -14.93 -7.93 0.46
CA SER A 155 -15.44 -8.20 1.80
C SER A 155 -15.26 -9.66 2.20
N LYS A 156 -15.54 -10.60 1.30
CA LYS A 156 -15.30 -12.04 1.52
C LYS A 156 -13.81 -12.35 1.74
N ARG A 157 -12.94 -11.77 0.92
CA ARG A 157 -11.48 -11.93 1.09
C ARG A 157 -11.03 -11.44 2.45
N ARG A 158 -11.51 -10.25 2.87
CA ARG A 158 -11.17 -9.69 4.18
C ARG A 158 -11.75 -10.50 5.34
N GLN A 159 -12.97 -11.02 5.20
CA GLN A 159 -13.57 -11.91 6.20
C GLN A 159 -12.68 -13.13 6.42
N LYS A 160 -12.30 -13.80 5.32
CA LYS A 160 -11.43 -14.99 5.39
C LYS A 160 -10.06 -14.66 6.06
N GLU A 161 -9.44 -13.53 5.73
CA GLU A 161 -8.19 -13.10 6.38
C GLU A 161 -8.34 -12.92 7.90
N LEU A 162 -9.47 -12.36 8.35
CA LEU A 162 -9.77 -12.19 9.78
C LEU A 162 -10.06 -13.52 10.48
N GLU A 163 -10.83 -14.41 9.84
CA GLU A 163 -11.11 -15.74 10.34
C GLU A 163 -9.84 -16.59 10.52
N GLU A 164 -8.89 -16.49 9.58
CA GLU A 164 -7.55 -17.13 9.68
C GLU A 164 -6.73 -16.61 10.87
N GLN A 165 -7.04 -15.39 11.35
CA GLN A 165 -6.46 -14.79 12.56
C GLN A 165 -7.27 -15.07 13.83
N GLY A 166 -8.34 -15.87 13.74
CA GLY A 166 -9.24 -16.18 14.85
C GLY A 166 -10.25 -15.08 15.18
N ILE A 167 -10.40 -14.08 14.32
CA ILE A 167 -11.28 -12.94 14.52
C ILE A 167 -12.57 -13.17 13.71
N GLN A 168 -13.70 -13.29 14.39
CA GLN A 168 -15.01 -13.38 13.75
C GLN A 168 -15.64 -11.99 13.61
N VAL A 169 -15.97 -11.61 12.37
CA VAL A 169 -16.61 -10.32 12.06
C VAL A 169 -17.72 -10.55 11.04
N ASN A 170 -18.82 -9.83 11.23
CA ASN A 170 -19.94 -9.86 10.29
C ASN A 170 -19.52 -9.26 8.93
N ILE A 171 -19.87 -9.94 7.84
CA ILE A 171 -19.53 -9.50 6.48
C ILE A 171 -20.09 -8.11 6.15
N GLU A 172 -21.26 -7.74 6.67
CA GLU A 172 -21.85 -6.41 6.45
C GLU A 172 -21.05 -5.30 7.17
N GLU A 173 -20.44 -5.59 8.31
CA GLU A 173 -19.53 -4.66 9.01
C GLU A 173 -18.25 -4.47 8.22
N ILE A 174 -17.67 -5.55 7.70
CA ILE A 174 -16.49 -5.50 6.82
C ILE A 174 -16.80 -4.68 5.57
N LYS A 175 -17.95 -4.91 4.94
CA LYS A 175 -18.40 -4.19 3.74
C LYS A 175 -18.54 -2.69 4.01
N LYS A 176 -19.17 -2.30 5.12
CA LYS A 176 -19.31 -0.90 5.54
C LYS A 176 -17.93 -0.27 5.79
N ASN A 177 -17.01 -0.99 6.45
CA ASN A 177 -15.66 -0.49 6.72
C ASN A 177 -14.88 -0.29 5.42
N LEU A 178 -14.91 -1.26 4.49
CA LEU A 178 -14.25 -1.13 3.20
C LEU A 178 -14.81 0.03 2.38
N ALA A 179 -16.14 0.18 2.30
CA ALA A 179 -16.78 1.28 1.60
C ALA A 179 -16.42 2.65 2.19
N LYS A 180 -16.42 2.77 3.53
CA LYS A 180 -15.99 4.00 4.23
C LYS A 180 -14.54 4.35 3.92
N ARG A 181 -13.65 3.36 3.90
CA ARG A 181 -12.22 3.57 3.56
C ARG A 181 -12.04 4.00 2.11
N ASP A 182 -12.75 3.36 1.20
CA ASP A 182 -12.70 3.71 -0.23
C ASP A 182 -13.19 5.15 -0.45
N ASP A 183 -14.26 5.55 0.24
CA ASP A 183 -14.79 6.91 0.20
C ASP A 183 -13.77 7.94 0.76
N LEU A 184 -13.19 7.64 1.92
CA LEU A 184 -12.14 8.50 2.50
C LEU A 184 -10.91 8.61 1.59
N ASP A 185 -10.48 7.51 0.97
CA ASP A 185 -9.32 7.51 0.08
C ASP A 185 -9.63 8.26 -1.23
N ALA A 186 -10.85 8.14 -1.78
CA ALA A 186 -11.26 8.79 -3.03
C ALA A 186 -11.55 10.29 -2.88
N ASN A 187 -12.11 10.71 -1.74
CA ASN A 187 -12.59 12.08 -1.53
C ASN A 187 -11.66 12.95 -0.67
N ARG A 188 -10.48 12.44 -0.26
CA ARG A 188 -9.52 13.27 0.48
C ARG A 188 -8.98 14.40 -0.39
N LEU A 189 -8.74 15.56 0.23
CA LEU A 189 -8.26 16.76 -0.47
C LEU A 189 -6.87 16.58 -1.08
N GLU A 190 -5.98 15.90 -0.34
CA GLU A 190 -4.60 15.67 -0.77
C GLU A 190 -4.43 14.27 -1.36
N SER A 191 -3.97 14.21 -2.62
CA SER A 191 -3.67 12.96 -3.33
C SER A 191 -4.79 11.92 -3.27
N PRO A 192 -6.00 12.22 -3.78
CA PRO A 192 -7.12 11.27 -3.77
C PRO A 192 -6.78 9.99 -4.53
N LEU A 193 -7.44 8.89 -4.17
CA LEU A 193 -7.35 7.65 -4.92
C LEU A 193 -8.07 7.81 -6.27
N ILE A 194 -7.31 8.12 -7.29
CA ILE A 194 -7.77 8.21 -8.68
C ILE A 194 -6.89 7.35 -9.59
N LYS A 195 -7.47 6.82 -10.64
CA LYS A 195 -6.70 6.10 -11.65
C LYS A 195 -5.88 7.10 -12.48
N ALA A 196 -4.57 6.88 -12.60
CA ALA A 196 -3.75 7.64 -13.53
C ALA A 196 -4.22 7.40 -14.99
N ASN A 197 -4.12 8.41 -15.84
CA ASN A 197 -4.64 8.33 -17.22
C ASN A 197 -4.02 7.18 -18.02
N ASP A 198 -2.74 6.90 -17.79
CA ASP A 198 -1.95 5.85 -18.42
C ASP A 198 -1.94 4.54 -17.62
N ALA A 199 -2.70 4.43 -16.53
CA ALA A 199 -2.77 3.20 -15.76
C ALA A 199 -3.66 2.15 -16.42
N ILE A 200 -3.16 0.92 -16.47
CA ILE A 200 -3.90 -0.25 -16.91
C ILE A 200 -4.82 -0.71 -15.78
N THR A 201 -6.11 -0.82 -16.04
CA THR A 201 -7.07 -1.35 -15.07
C THR A 201 -6.98 -2.86 -15.01
N LEU A 202 -6.83 -3.40 -13.79
CA LEU A 202 -6.88 -4.84 -13.51
C LEU A 202 -8.05 -5.13 -12.55
N ASP A 203 -9.14 -5.66 -13.08
CA ASP A 203 -10.20 -6.20 -12.25
C ASP A 203 -9.80 -7.57 -11.72
N SER A 204 -9.64 -7.66 -10.41
CA SER A 204 -9.21 -8.87 -9.71
C SER A 204 -10.38 -9.69 -9.16
N SER A 205 -11.63 -9.34 -9.45
CA SER A 205 -12.83 -9.97 -8.86
C SER A 205 -12.81 -11.49 -9.03
N TYR A 206 -12.53 -11.95 -10.25
CA TYR A 206 -12.58 -13.37 -10.63
C TYR A 206 -11.22 -13.93 -11.10
N LEU A 207 -10.13 -13.17 -10.90
CA LEU A 207 -8.79 -13.63 -11.24
C LEU A 207 -8.14 -14.31 -10.04
N THR A 208 -7.46 -15.42 -10.29
CA THR A 208 -6.57 -16.01 -9.30
C THR A 208 -5.37 -15.07 -9.05
N LEU A 209 -4.70 -15.24 -7.92
CA LEU A 209 -3.50 -14.44 -7.62
C LEU A 209 -2.41 -14.69 -8.67
N GLU A 210 -2.28 -15.92 -9.16
CA GLU A 210 -1.35 -16.32 -10.21
C GLU A 210 -1.64 -15.61 -11.54
N ASP A 211 -2.92 -15.51 -11.94
CA ASP A 211 -3.32 -14.80 -13.16
C ASP A 211 -3.04 -13.30 -13.08
N GLN A 212 -3.33 -12.70 -11.92
CA GLN A 212 -3.02 -11.28 -11.66
C GLN A 212 -1.52 -11.02 -11.82
N VAL A 213 -0.70 -11.84 -11.19
CA VAL A 213 0.76 -11.72 -11.22
C VAL A 213 1.28 -11.92 -12.64
N LYS A 214 0.83 -12.98 -13.34
CA LYS A 214 1.23 -13.27 -14.71
C LYS A 214 0.95 -12.09 -15.64
N LYS A 215 -0.27 -11.55 -15.62
CA LYS A 215 -0.65 -10.39 -16.45
C LYS A 215 0.29 -9.20 -16.24
N ILE A 216 0.59 -8.85 -14.98
CA ILE A 216 1.45 -7.71 -14.68
C ILE A 216 2.90 -7.98 -15.08
N VAL A 217 3.41 -9.18 -14.79
CA VAL A 217 4.79 -9.58 -15.14
C VAL A 217 5.01 -9.60 -16.65
N ASP A 218 4.04 -10.11 -17.42
CA ASP A 218 4.12 -10.16 -18.88
C ASP A 218 4.21 -8.75 -19.49
N ILE A 219 3.43 -7.79 -18.97
CA ILE A 219 3.50 -6.39 -19.39
C ILE A 219 4.83 -5.76 -18.96
N ALA A 220 5.25 -5.96 -17.71
CA ALA A 220 6.49 -5.40 -17.19
C ALA A 220 7.71 -5.88 -18.01
N LYS A 221 7.76 -7.18 -18.34
CA LYS A 221 8.84 -7.75 -19.15
C LYS A 221 8.91 -7.15 -20.55
N LYS A 222 7.78 -6.89 -21.21
CA LYS A 222 7.75 -6.20 -22.50
C LYS A 222 8.40 -4.82 -22.40
N ILE A 223 7.97 -4.01 -21.42
CA ILE A 223 8.53 -2.66 -21.20
C ILE A 223 10.04 -2.71 -20.92
N ILE A 224 10.49 -3.67 -20.09
CA ILE A 224 11.91 -3.84 -19.74
C ILE A 224 12.76 -4.23 -20.97
N HIS A 225 12.20 -4.98 -21.91
CA HIS A 225 12.92 -5.42 -23.11
C HIS A 225 12.90 -4.39 -24.25
N GLU A 226 11.85 -3.55 -24.31
CA GLU A 226 11.69 -2.52 -25.34
C GLU A 226 12.45 -1.22 -25.03
N GLY A 227 12.80 -0.97 -23.77
CA GLY A 227 13.60 0.16 -23.31
C GLY A 227 15.04 -0.23 -22.97
#